data_3bbb0ddd13883a968849d893014ed60d
#
_entry.id   3bbb0ddd13883a968849d893014ed60d
#
_cell.length_a   1.000
_cell.length_b   1.000
_cell.length_c   1.000
_cell.angle_alpha   90.00
_cell.angle_beta   90.00
_cell.angle_gamma   90.00
#
_symmetry.space_group_name_H-M   'P 1'
#
loop_
_entity.id
_entity.type
_entity.pdbx_description
1 polymer ?
#
loop_
_entity_poly.entity_id
_entity_poly.type
_entity_poly.pdbx_seq_one_letter_code
_entity_poly.pdbx_strand_id
1 'polypeptide(L)'
;AAVSDYVPAFPQDGKLKKELIGTLWNLELKQNMDILKSLNKEGIVSIGFKAEMDETTALNSATRMLENKNLDGVCLKIWNEANSFGSENNTIELILKDNSFEFKGSKLDISLEILEKLQKKFGMYE
;
A
#
# COMPACT_ATOMS: atom_id res chain seq x y z
N ALA A 1 7.73 1.53 0.33
CA ALA A 1 8.25 0.27 0.88
C ALA A 1 7.08 -0.61 1.31
N ALA A 2 7.19 -1.91 1.14
CA ALA A 2 6.21 -2.88 1.60
C ALA A 2 6.79 -3.63 2.79
N VAL A 3 6.01 -3.74 3.87
CA VAL A 3 6.36 -4.48 5.08
C VAL A 3 5.26 -5.49 5.34
N SER A 4 5.64 -6.68 5.75
CA SER A 4 4.68 -7.75 6.03
C SER A 4 3.77 -7.39 7.22
N ASP A 5 2.47 -7.64 7.09
CA ASP A 5 1.48 -7.41 8.16
C ASP A 5 1.64 -8.37 9.33
N TYR A 6 2.28 -9.52 9.10
CA TYR A 6 2.58 -10.53 10.13
C TYR A 6 4.05 -10.90 10.13
N VAL A 7 4.58 -11.14 11.31
CA VAL A 7 5.97 -11.56 11.54
C VAL A 7 6.00 -12.77 12.48
N PRO A 8 7.07 -13.58 12.46
CA PRO A 8 7.20 -14.68 13.42
C PRO A 8 7.02 -14.19 14.85
N ALA A 9 6.17 -14.88 15.62
CA ALA A 9 5.93 -14.55 17.03
C ALA A 9 7.18 -14.76 17.90
N PHE A 10 7.96 -15.78 17.54
CA PHE A 10 9.20 -16.18 18.24
C PHE A 10 10.34 -16.31 17.23
N PRO A 11 10.97 -15.18 16.83
CA PRO A 11 12.11 -15.22 15.91
C PRO A 11 13.31 -15.90 16.58
N GLN A 12 14.02 -16.70 15.81
CA GLN A 12 15.25 -17.37 16.24
C GLN A 12 16.44 -16.89 15.41
N ASP A 13 17.58 -16.79 16.05
CA ASP A 13 18.83 -16.41 15.37
C ASP A 13 19.36 -17.58 14.54
N GLY A 14 19.85 -17.25 13.35
CA GLY A 14 20.50 -18.19 12.45
C GLY A 14 19.55 -19.01 11.58
N LYS A 15 20.13 -20.02 10.94
CA LYS A 15 19.42 -20.91 10.02
C LYS A 15 18.74 -22.06 10.77
N LEU A 16 17.44 -22.20 10.59
CA LEU A 16 16.70 -23.36 11.08
C LEU A 16 17.13 -24.62 10.30
N LYS A 17 17.65 -25.63 11.03
CA LYS A 17 18.08 -26.90 10.45
C LYS A 17 16.90 -27.83 10.32
N LYS A 18 16.75 -28.48 9.16
CA LYS A 18 15.65 -29.42 8.88
C LYS A 18 15.57 -30.56 9.89
N GLU A 19 16.71 -31.04 10.36
CA GLU A 19 16.81 -32.14 11.34
C GLU A 19 16.18 -31.78 12.70
N LEU A 20 16.13 -30.48 13.06
CA LEU A 20 15.54 -30.00 14.31
C LEU A 20 14.05 -29.73 14.21
N ILE A 21 13.53 -29.49 13.00
CA ILE A 21 12.12 -29.11 12.77
C ILE A 21 11.24 -30.34 12.58
N GLY A 22 11.80 -31.45 12.06
CA GLY A 22 11.05 -32.66 11.74
C GLY A 22 10.25 -32.52 10.42
N THR A 23 9.25 -33.40 10.25
CA THR A 23 8.43 -33.48 9.03
C THR A 23 7.25 -32.50 9.01
N LEU A 24 6.87 -31.96 10.16
CA LEU A 24 5.79 -30.99 10.32
C LEU A 24 6.29 -29.80 11.15
N TRP A 25 6.09 -28.58 10.64
CA TRP A 25 6.46 -27.36 11.33
C TRP A 25 5.30 -26.37 11.35
N ASN A 26 4.91 -25.94 12.54
CA ASN A 26 3.92 -24.89 12.73
C ASN A 26 4.63 -23.57 13.04
N LEU A 27 4.44 -22.58 12.19
CA LEU A 27 4.99 -21.23 12.38
C LEU A 27 3.91 -20.33 12.96
N GLU A 28 4.09 -19.94 14.22
CA GLU A 28 3.22 -18.95 14.86
C GLU A 28 3.61 -17.53 14.42
N LEU A 29 2.63 -16.78 13.94
CA LEU A 29 2.80 -15.40 13.49
C LEU A 29 2.03 -14.45 14.40
N LYS A 30 2.60 -13.28 14.66
CA LYS A 30 1.92 -12.16 15.32
C LYS A 30 1.79 -10.98 14.37
N GLN A 31 0.80 -10.13 14.62
CA GLN A 31 0.62 -8.90 13.85
C GLN A 31 1.85 -7.99 14.01
N ASN A 32 2.34 -7.49 12.89
CA ASN A 32 3.41 -6.51 12.86
C ASN A 32 2.87 -5.11 13.15
N MET A 33 3.77 -4.20 13.51
CA MET A 33 3.43 -2.79 13.65
C MET A 33 3.06 -2.20 12.27
N ASP A 34 1.92 -1.52 12.21
CA ASP A 34 1.55 -0.74 11.03
C ASP A 34 2.35 0.58 11.03
N ILE A 35 3.43 0.59 10.26
CA ILE A 35 4.37 1.72 10.19
C ILE A 35 3.65 2.98 9.73
N LEU A 36 2.87 2.89 8.65
CA LEU A 36 2.20 4.05 8.06
C LEU A 36 1.16 4.67 9.02
N LYS A 37 0.47 3.83 9.80
CA LYS A 37 -0.46 4.28 10.84
C LYS A 37 0.26 4.93 12.01
N SER A 38 1.42 4.40 12.42
CA SER A 38 2.15 4.83 13.62
C SER A 38 3.04 6.05 13.42
N LEU A 39 3.33 6.45 12.17
CA LEU A 39 4.16 7.63 11.88
C LEU A 39 3.51 8.93 12.37
N ASN A 40 4.34 9.81 12.96
CA ASN A 40 3.99 11.22 13.06
C ASN A 40 4.03 11.86 11.68
N LYS A 41 2.88 12.39 11.23
CA LYS A 41 2.69 12.95 9.87
C LYS A 41 2.63 14.47 9.85
N GLU A 42 2.96 15.12 10.97
CA GLU A 42 3.00 16.59 11.04
C GLU A 42 4.02 17.15 10.04
N GLY A 43 3.57 18.03 9.16
CA GLY A 43 4.39 18.62 8.10
C GLY A 43 4.79 17.68 6.97
N ILE A 44 4.18 16.49 6.88
CA ILE A 44 4.47 15.49 5.85
C ILE A 44 3.18 15.19 5.08
N VAL A 45 3.26 15.21 3.75
CA VAL A 45 2.18 14.67 2.89
C VAL A 45 2.36 13.16 2.78
N SER A 46 1.36 12.41 3.27
CA SER A 46 1.40 10.96 3.35
C SER A 46 0.41 10.32 2.38
N ILE A 47 0.93 9.45 1.52
CA ILE A 47 0.14 8.72 0.53
C ILE A 47 0.30 7.22 0.77
N GLY A 48 -0.83 6.52 0.93
CA GLY A 48 -0.85 5.07 1.03
C GLY A 48 -1.12 4.40 -0.31
N PHE A 49 -0.73 3.15 -0.46
CA PHE A 49 -1.06 2.32 -1.60
C PHE A 49 -1.98 1.18 -1.16
N LYS A 50 -3.06 0.97 -1.90
CA LYS A 50 -4.04 -0.07 -1.66
C LYS A 50 -4.27 -0.87 -2.94
N ALA A 51 -4.14 -2.18 -2.85
CA ALA A 51 -4.51 -3.10 -3.92
C ALA A 51 -5.73 -3.90 -3.48
N GLU A 52 -6.74 -3.97 -4.34
CA GLU A 52 -7.98 -4.72 -4.10
C GLU A 52 -8.33 -5.56 -5.33
N MET A 53 -8.97 -6.70 -5.09
CA MET A 53 -9.47 -7.57 -6.16
C MET A 53 -10.97 -7.38 -6.39
N ASP A 54 -11.70 -6.97 -5.36
CA ASP A 54 -13.14 -6.73 -5.41
C ASP A 54 -13.42 -5.25 -5.68
N GLU A 55 -13.83 -4.97 -6.90
CA GLU A 55 -14.16 -3.62 -7.36
C GLU A 55 -15.30 -2.98 -6.55
N THR A 56 -16.25 -3.80 -6.07
CA THR A 56 -17.44 -3.30 -5.35
C THR A 56 -17.11 -2.74 -3.96
N THR A 57 -16.06 -3.24 -3.34
CA THR A 57 -15.61 -2.83 -1.99
C THR A 57 -14.34 -1.98 -1.99
N ALA A 58 -13.67 -1.88 -3.14
CA ALA A 58 -12.36 -1.24 -3.27
C ALA A 58 -12.36 0.21 -2.78
N LEU A 59 -13.32 1.02 -3.21
CA LEU A 59 -13.42 2.43 -2.83
C LEU A 59 -13.63 2.59 -1.32
N ASN A 60 -14.53 1.80 -0.73
CA ASN A 60 -14.77 1.83 0.71
C ASN A 60 -13.53 1.41 1.51
N SER A 61 -12.81 0.39 1.04
CA SER A 61 -11.55 -0.05 1.65
C SER A 61 -10.48 1.03 1.60
N ALA A 62 -10.33 1.72 0.47
CA ALA A 62 -9.38 2.81 0.31
C ALA A 62 -9.74 4.04 1.17
N THR A 63 -11.00 4.42 1.21
CA THR A 63 -11.49 5.53 2.07
C THR A 63 -11.27 5.22 3.54
N ARG A 64 -11.57 3.99 3.97
CA ARG A 64 -11.30 3.54 5.34
C ARG A 64 -9.82 3.58 5.69
N MET A 65 -8.93 3.20 4.75
CA MET A 65 -7.48 3.31 4.94
C MET A 65 -7.05 4.76 5.10
N LEU A 66 -7.57 5.67 4.26
CA LEU A 66 -7.30 7.10 4.33
C LEU A 66 -7.59 7.67 5.73
N GLU A 67 -8.77 7.34 6.26
CA GLU A 67 -9.24 7.80 7.57
C GLU A 67 -8.47 7.14 8.72
N ASN A 68 -8.42 5.80 8.75
CA ASN A 68 -7.85 5.03 9.86
C ASN A 68 -6.35 5.25 10.06
N LYS A 69 -5.62 5.54 8.97
CA LYS A 69 -4.18 5.81 9.01
C LYS A 69 -3.86 7.31 8.96
N ASN A 70 -4.87 8.16 8.94
CA ASN A 70 -4.74 9.62 8.85
C ASN A 70 -3.82 10.05 7.70
N LEU A 71 -4.17 9.63 6.48
CA LEU A 71 -3.42 9.92 5.26
C LEU A 71 -3.98 11.15 4.54
N ASP A 72 -3.17 11.77 3.69
CA ASP A 72 -3.59 12.84 2.77
C ASP A 72 -4.19 12.26 1.48
N GLY A 73 -3.78 11.05 1.10
CA GLY A 73 -4.33 10.34 -0.03
C GLY A 73 -4.04 8.85 -0.04
N VAL A 74 -4.77 8.13 -0.90
CA VAL A 74 -4.57 6.71 -1.15
C VAL A 74 -4.56 6.47 -2.66
N CYS A 75 -3.54 5.80 -3.16
CA CYS A 75 -3.47 5.27 -4.51
C CYS A 75 -4.11 3.88 -4.52
N LEU A 76 -5.30 3.78 -5.10
CA LEU A 76 -6.04 2.53 -5.23
C LEU A 76 -5.74 1.87 -6.58
N LYS A 77 -5.33 0.61 -6.54
CA LYS A 77 -5.24 -0.26 -7.71
C LYS A 77 -6.22 -1.41 -7.56
N ILE A 78 -7.09 -1.58 -8.57
CA ILE A 78 -7.98 -2.74 -8.66
C ILE A 78 -7.30 -3.78 -9.55
N TRP A 79 -7.08 -4.98 -9.02
CA TRP A 79 -6.53 -6.11 -9.75
C TRP A 79 -7.62 -6.84 -10.50
N ASN A 80 -7.49 -6.89 -11.82
CA ASN A 80 -8.34 -7.72 -12.69
C ASN A 80 -7.46 -8.39 -13.75
N GLU A 81 -8.04 -9.24 -14.57
CA GLU A 81 -7.31 -9.97 -15.62
C GLU A 81 -6.64 -9.03 -16.63
N ALA A 82 -7.21 -7.84 -16.87
CA ALA A 82 -6.65 -6.83 -17.78
C ALA A 82 -5.46 -6.06 -17.19
N ASN A 83 -5.32 -6.03 -15.85
CA ASN A 83 -4.28 -5.30 -15.12
C ASN A 83 -3.36 -6.25 -14.33
N SER A 84 -3.01 -7.41 -14.89
CA SER A 84 -2.16 -8.41 -14.24
C SER A 84 -0.77 -7.92 -13.90
N PHE A 85 -0.05 -8.65 -13.06
CA PHE A 85 1.36 -8.38 -12.73
C PHE A 85 2.20 -8.30 -14.01
N GLY A 86 2.97 -7.21 -14.16
CA GLY A 86 3.87 -7.01 -15.29
C GLY A 86 3.22 -6.39 -16.53
N SER A 87 1.92 -6.03 -16.50
CA SER A 87 1.32 -5.28 -17.61
C SER A 87 1.97 -3.89 -17.72
N GLU A 88 2.26 -3.45 -18.93
CA GLU A 88 2.79 -2.10 -19.20
C GLU A 88 1.74 -1.03 -18.91
N ASN A 89 0.46 -1.36 -19.06
CA ASN A 89 -0.66 -0.46 -18.81
C ASN A 89 -1.24 -0.68 -17.42
N ASN A 90 -1.33 0.38 -16.66
CA ASN A 90 -1.90 0.39 -15.32
C ASN A 90 -3.01 1.46 -15.23
N THR A 91 -3.93 1.23 -14.30
CA THR A 91 -4.91 2.24 -13.89
C THR A 91 -4.80 2.39 -12.38
N ILE A 92 -4.64 3.63 -11.92
CA ILE A 92 -4.57 3.99 -10.50
C ILE A 92 -5.57 5.10 -10.25
N GLU A 93 -6.35 4.99 -9.20
CA GLU A 93 -7.17 6.07 -8.67
C GLU A 93 -6.50 6.69 -7.44
N LEU A 94 -6.16 7.97 -7.52
CA LEU A 94 -5.70 8.76 -6.37
C LEU A 94 -6.90 9.33 -5.64
N ILE A 95 -7.19 8.80 -4.46
CA ILE A 95 -8.29 9.22 -3.59
C ILE A 95 -7.74 10.18 -2.56
N LEU A 96 -8.25 11.41 -2.55
CA LEU A 96 -7.96 12.46 -1.58
C LEU A 96 -9.19 12.69 -0.69
N LYS A 97 -9.07 13.51 0.36
CA LYS A 97 -10.18 13.77 1.31
C LYS A 97 -11.42 14.39 0.65
N ASP A 98 -11.23 15.18 -0.39
CA ASP A 98 -12.27 15.99 -1.04
C ASP A 98 -12.60 15.57 -2.49
N ASN A 99 -11.73 14.82 -3.14
CA ASN A 99 -11.90 14.39 -4.53
C ASN A 99 -11.03 13.19 -4.89
N SER A 100 -11.22 12.65 -6.08
CA SER A 100 -10.36 11.61 -6.64
C SER A 100 -9.99 11.89 -8.09
N PHE A 101 -8.91 11.25 -8.56
CA PHE A 101 -8.37 11.38 -9.92
C PHE A 101 -7.94 10.02 -10.43
N GLU A 102 -8.35 9.67 -11.64
CA GLU A 102 -7.91 8.45 -12.32
C GLU A 102 -6.75 8.75 -13.25
N PHE A 103 -5.72 7.90 -13.21
CA PHE A 103 -4.54 7.94 -14.07
C PHE A 103 -4.38 6.60 -14.79
N LYS A 104 -4.05 6.66 -16.09
CA LYS A 104 -3.84 5.47 -16.94
C LYS A 104 -2.54 5.61 -17.73
N GLY A 105 -1.76 4.56 -17.80
CA GLY A 105 -0.53 4.53 -18.57
C GLY A 105 0.55 3.64 -17.98
N SER A 106 1.80 3.93 -18.31
CA SER A 106 2.93 3.26 -17.69
C SER A 106 3.06 3.64 -16.20
N LYS A 107 3.76 2.82 -15.43
CA LYS A 107 4.02 3.13 -14.01
C LYS A 107 4.76 4.46 -13.84
N LEU A 108 5.68 4.77 -14.76
CA LEU A 108 6.44 6.02 -14.72
C LEU A 108 5.52 7.22 -14.98
N ASP A 109 4.71 7.18 -16.05
CA ASP A 109 3.82 8.29 -16.40
C ASP A 109 2.83 8.56 -15.26
N ILE A 110 2.17 7.51 -14.77
CA ILE A 110 1.25 7.62 -13.62
C ILE A 110 1.95 8.21 -12.40
N SER A 111 3.18 7.79 -12.11
CA SER A 111 3.93 8.30 -10.96
C SER A 111 4.22 9.80 -11.09
N LEU A 112 4.60 10.25 -12.27
CA LEU A 112 4.85 11.68 -12.56
C LEU A 112 3.57 12.51 -12.46
N GLU A 113 2.46 12.02 -13.00
CA GLU A 113 1.16 12.70 -12.94
C GLU A 113 0.64 12.81 -11.49
N ILE A 114 0.80 11.74 -10.69
CA ILE A 114 0.44 11.75 -9.26
C ILE A 114 1.29 12.79 -8.52
N LEU A 115 2.60 12.80 -8.72
CA LEU A 115 3.50 13.78 -8.08
C LEU A 115 3.15 15.21 -8.46
N GLU A 116 2.87 15.47 -9.73
CA GLU A 116 2.42 16.80 -10.21
C GLU A 116 1.11 17.22 -9.55
N LYS A 117 0.15 16.30 -9.43
CA LYS A 117 -1.13 16.56 -8.77
C LYS A 117 -0.96 16.89 -7.29
N LEU A 118 -0.13 16.11 -6.59
CA LEU A 118 0.17 16.33 -5.18
C LEU A 118 0.92 17.65 -4.95
N GLN A 119 1.88 17.96 -5.81
CA GLN A 119 2.61 19.23 -5.76
C GLN A 119 1.66 20.43 -5.88
N LYS A 120 0.75 20.41 -6.86
CA LYS A 120 -0.24 21.47 -7.06
C LYS A 120 -1.20 21.63 -5.88
N LYS A 121 -1.61 20.50 -5.27
CA LYS A 121 -2.57 20.51 -4.17
C LYS A 121 -1.94 20.92 -2.84
N PHE A 122 -0.74 20.46 -2.53
CA PHE A 122 -0.11 20.61 -1.22
C PHE A 122 1.08 21.58 -1.21
N GLY A 123 1.48 22.14 -2.34
CA GLY A 123 2.58 23.11 -2.43
C GLY A 123 3.94 22.53 -1.98
N MET A 124 4.21 21.27 -2.28
CA MET A 124 5.36 20.52 -1.71
C MET A 124 6.73 21.03 -2.15
N TYR A 125 6.80 21.89 -3.16
CA TYR A 125 8.06 22.51 -3.63
C TYR A 125 7.76 23.95 -4.08
N GLU A 126 8.18 24.87 -3.29
CA GLU A 126 8.35 26.25 -3.71
C GLU A 126 9.80 26.55 -4.06
#